data_02a770467726f7720560c55a3bda2e88
#
_entry.id   02a770467726f7720560c55a3bda2e88
#
_cell.length_a   1.000
_cell.length_b   1.000
_cell.length_c   1.000
_cell.angle_alpha   90.00
_cell.angle_beta   90.00
_cell.angle_gamma   90.00
#
_symmetry.space_group_name_H-M   'P 1'
#
loop_
_entity.id
_entity.type
_entity.pdbx_description
1 polymer ?
#
loop_
_entity_poly.entity_id
_entity_poly.type
_entity_poly.pdbx_seq_one_letter_code
_entity_poly.pdbx_strand_id
1 'polypeptide(L)'
;MTDSRHTFIERLLYRINTKRLIGIYAAFFMVEAVFLFYVERVKLIDASGDAYDLVLISYLLHLMLALTTLGFGLFFYFTKDLGSHEKFRTVPYLSVATVLVISATISVFDQITTGHITLFTVHLLIVGLLLFTRPYWHIPLFSLPFALFLFGIFTFQEDSDILLTHLINGGAVFIGVLLVSKYSYEQKVYGLIYKMTLKNTKRKLAELSTLDPLTHLPNRRYLKTQVDYEIAISRRYNLNASVMLLDIDHFKQVNDTYGHEVGDQLLIELSDVLKNNVRDSDTVARFGGDEFMLLLSHTPIKGATILGERLRKAIETHVFLKGTLKLSITVSAGVAPLFHTLSSPFKETYFAVDRALYKAKGRNRNEVITIEKAPQTTEGDAQDKTPKH
;
A
#
# COMPACT_ATOMS: atom_id res chain seq x y z
N MET A 1 11.68 18.73 0.99
CA MET A 1 11.47 17.26 0.79
C MET A 1 11.48 16.44 2.09
N THR A 2 12.21 16.83 3.10
CA THR A 2 12.25 16.17 4.43
C THR A 2 10.95 16.34 5.21
N ASP A 3 10.31 17.49 5.14
CA ASP A 3 9.09 17.83 5.89
C ASP A 3 7.86 17.02 5.48
N SER A 4 7.67 16.78 4.19
CA SER A 4 6.54 15.96 3.68
C SER A 4 6.64 14.48 4.05
N ARG A 5 7.86 13.93 4.13
CA ARG A 5 8.09 12.52 4.56
C ARG A 5 7.83 12.36 6.05
N HIS A 6 8.28 13.30 6.85
CA HIS A 6 8.06 13.28 8.29
C HIS A 6 6.56 13.33 8.60
N THR A 7 5.82 14.24 7.99
CA THR A 7 4.36 14.36 8.14
C THR A 7 3.62 13.09 7.70
N PHE A 8 4.06 12.42 6.63
CA PHE A 8 3.46 11.16 6.17
C PHE A 8 3.65 10.02 7.17
N ILE A 9 4.89 9.83 7.68
CA ILE A 9 5.20 8.80 8.68
C ILE A 9 4.36 9.03 9.95
N GLU A 10 4.23 10.27 10.39
CA GLU A 10 3.42 10.63 11.55
C GLU A 10 1.94 10.27 11.39
N ARG A 11 1.34 10.59 10.23
CA ARG A 11 -0.05 10.20 9.93
C ARG A 11 -0.24 8.69 9.95
N LEU A 12 0.75 7.95 9.44
CA LEU A 12 0.71 6.50 9.42
C LEU A 12 0.84 5.89 10.82
N LEU A 13 1.76 6.42 11.65
CA LEU A 13 1.89 6.01 13.06
C LEU A 13 0.64 6.32 13.87
N TYR A 14 0.02 7.49 13.66
CA TYR A 14 -1.26 7.83 14.28
C TYR A 14 -2.34 6.78 13.97
N ARG A 15 -2.51 6.42 12.70
CA ARG A 15 -3.49 5.39 12.30
C ARG A 15 -3.19 4.02 12.92
N ILE A 16 -1.91 3.65 13.00
CA ILE A 16 -1.51 2.38 13.61
C ILE A 16 -1.82 2.39 15.10
N ASN A 17 -1.46 3.46 15.80
CA ASN A 17 -1.75 3.61 17.23
C ASN A 17 -3.25 3.60 17.53
N THR A 18 -4.05 4.35 16.76
CA THR A 18 -5.51 4.38 16.93
C THR A 18 -6.12 2.98 16.81
N LYS A 19 -5.73 2.19 15.80
CA LYS A 19 -6.21 0.80 15.64
C LYS A 19 -5.77 -0.10 16.81
N ARG A 20 -4.56 0.07 17.31
CA ARG A 20 -4.06 -0.70 18.48
C ARG A 20 -4.76 -0.32 19.76
N LEU A 21 -5.01 0.96 19.99
CA LEU A 21 -5.70 1.44 21.18
C LEU A 21 -7.12 0.88 21.31
N ILE A 22 -7.83 0.67 20.19
CA ILE A 22 -9.13 -0.02 20.23
C ILE A 22 -8.99 -1.40 20.87
N GLY A 23 -8.02 -2.20 20.41
CA GLY A 23 -7.79 -3.54 20.97
C GLY A 23 -7.29 -3.52 22.40
N ILE A 24 -6.38 -2.59 22.74
CA ILE A 24 -5.84 -2.42 24.10
C ILE A 24 -6.96 -2.07 25.08
N TYR A 25 -7.79 -1.09 24.76
CA TYR A 25 -8.87 -0.65 25.62
C TYR A 25 -9.99 -1.69 25.75
N ALA A 26 -10.28 -2.42 24.68
CA ALA A 26 -11.20 -3.56 24.77
C ALA A 26 -10.67 -4.65 25.71
N ALA A 27 -9.38 -4.98 25.63
CA ALA A 27 -8.75 -5.94 26.53
C ALA A 27 -8.74 -5.43 27.98
N PHE A 28 -8.39 -4.18 28.22
CA PHE A 28 -8.41 -3.59 29.56
C PHE A 28 -9.83 -3.59 30.13
N PHE A 29 -10.82 -3.16 29.37
CA PHE A 29 -12.21 -3.22 29.80
C PHE A 29 -12.65 -4.64 30.18
N MET A 30 -12.29 -5.64 29.39
CA MET A 30 -12.65 -7.04 29.70
C MET A 30 -11.98 -7.52 30.99
N VAL A 31 -10.71 -7.21 31.20
CA VAL A 31 -9.98 -7.57 32.42
C VAL A 31 -10.63 -6.90 33.63
N GLU A 32 -10.92 -5.60 33.54
CA GLU A 32 -11.57 -4.85 34.63
C GLU A 32 -12.99 -5.36 34.90
N ALA A 33 -13.76 -5.69 33.88
CA ALA A 33 -15.10 -6.24 34.02
C ALA A 33 -15.08 -7.60 34.77
N VAL A 34 -14.11 -8.46 34.44
CA VAL A 34 -13.93 -9.75 35.19
C VAL A 34 -13.52 -9.49 36.61
N PHE A 35 -12.58 -8.55 36.85
CA PHE A 35 -12.12 -8.21 38.19
C PHE A 35 -13.25 -7.68 39.07
N LEU A 36 -14.03 -6.72 38.55
CA LEU A 36 -15.21 -6.18 39.24
C LEU A 36 -16.25 -7.27 39.57
N PHE A 37 -16.50 -8.16 38.62
CA PHE A 37 -17.54 -9.18 38.78
C PHE A 37 -17.16 -10.26 39.81
N TYR A 38 -15.91 -10.74 39.79
CA TYR A 38 -15.48 -11.88 40.60
C TYR A 38 -14.75 -11.45 41.88
N VAL A 39 -13.81 -10.53 41.80
CA VAL A 39 -12.90 -10.21 42.91
C VAL A 39 -13.51 -9.17 43.85
N GLU A 40 -13.84 -8.01 43.31
CA GLU A 40 -14.30 -6.89 44.12
C GLU A 40 -15.73 -7.12 44.70
N ARG A 41 -16.59 -7.80 43.92
CA ARG A 41 -17.93 -8.13 44.41
C ARG A 41 -17.88 -9.09 45.60
N VAL A 42 -17.01 -10.10 45.59
CA VAL A 42 -16.85 -11.04 46.71
C VAL A 42 -16.31 -10.29 47.91
N LYS A 43 -15.26 -9.49 47.74
CA LYS A 43 -14.72 -8.67 48.85
C LYS A 43 -15.75 -7.73 49.42
N LEU A 44 -16.58 -7.08 48.62
CA LEU A 44 -17.61 -6.14 49.07
C LEU A 44 -18.73 -6.82 49.86
N ILE A 45 -19.09 -8.08 49.51
CA ILE A 45 -20.09 -8.86 50.24
C ILE A 45 -19.58 -9.28 51.63
N ASP A 46 -18.29 -9.60 51.72
CA ASP A 46 -17.67 -10.11 52.94
C ASP A 46 -17.16 -8.99 53.87
N ALA A 47 -17.08 -7.76 53.40
CA ALA A 47 -16.58 -6.63 54.16
C ALA A 47 -17.62 -6.09 55.16
N SER A 48 -17.16 -5.64 56.32
CA SER A 48 -17.99 -5.01 57.36
C SER A 48 -17.22 -3.90 58.09
N GLY A 49 -17.94 -2.93 58.61
CA GLY A 49 -17.36 -1.79 59.33
C GLY A 49 -16.44 -0.94 58.43
N ASP A 50 -15.33 -0.43 58.96
CA ASP A 50 -14.38 0.44 58.27
C ASP A 50 -13.78 -0.22 57.04
N ALA A 51 -13.68 -1.55 57.04
CA ALA A 51 -13.20 -2.29 55.87
C ALA A 51 -14.15 -2.20 54.65
N TYR A 52 -15.45 -2.02 54.89
CA TYR A 52 -16.44 -1.86 53.81
C TYR A 52 -16.20 -0.61 53.00
N ASP A 53 -15.91 0.52 53.62
CA ASP A 53 -15.68 1.80 52.92
C ASP A 53 -14.43 1.73 52.04
N LEU A 54 -13.36 1.09 52.51
CA LEU A 54 -12.13 0.91 51.71
C LEU A 54 -12.37 0.01 50.51
N VAL A 55 -13.06 -1.10 50.66
CA VAL A 55 -13.40 -2.00 49.56
C VAL A 55 -14.36 -1.34 48.57
N LEU A 56 -15.32 -0.55 49.06
CA LEU A 56 -16.23 0.21 48.18
C LEU A 56 -15.49 1.25 47.35
N ILE A 57 -14.52 1.96 47.93
CA ILE A 57 -13.69 2.92 47.18
C ILE A 57 -12.87 2.19 46.09
N SER A 58 -12.21 1.06 46.41
CA SER A 58 -11.50 0.23 45.42
C SER A 58 -12.43 -0.19 44.30
N TYR A 59 -13.62 -0.71 44.61
CA TYR A 59 -14.63 -1.08 43.62
C TYR A 59 -14.99 0.07 42.66
N LEU A 60 -15.23 1.27 43.21
CA LEU A 60 -15.58 2.47 42.45
C LEU A 60 -14.43 2.93 41.55
N LEU A 61 -13.18 2.82 42.00
CA LEU A 61 -11.99 3.15 41.19
C LEU A 61 -11.83 2.18 40.01
N HIS A 62 -11.99 0.87 40.23
CA HIS A 62 -11.97 -0.13 39.14
C HIS A 62 -13.14 0.07 38.19
N LEU A 63 -14.34 0.41 38.66
CA LEU A 63 -15.48 0.74 37.83
C LEU A 63 -15.19 2.00 36.96
N MET A 64 -14.58 3.02 37.54
CA MET A 64 -14.15 4.22 36.78
C MET A 64 -13.14 3.86 35.74
N LEU A 65 -12.17 2.99 35.98
CA LEU A 65 -11.19 2.53 35.01
C LEU A 65 -11.86 1.76 33.85
N ALA A 66 -12.78 0.83 34.19
CA ALA A 66 -13.54 0.07 33.20
C ALA A 66 -14.36 0.99 32.29
N LEU A 67 -15.10 1.95 32.83
CA LEU A 67 -15.88 2.91 32.06
C LEU A 67 -14.99 3.83 31.20
N THR A 68 -13.84 4.24 31.69
CA THR A 68 -12.87 5.08 30.97
C THR A 68 -12.29 4.32 29.80
N THR A 69 -11.86 3.07 29.99
CA THR A 69 -11.31 2.23 28.91
C THR A 69 -12.36 1.89 27.86
N LEU A 70 -13.61 1.60 28.27
CA LEU A 70 -14.72 1.43 27.34
C LEU A 70 -14.99 2.71 26.54
N GLY A 71 -15.06 3.87 27.21
CA GLY A 71 -15.31 5.16 26.56
C GLY A 71 -14.24 5.51 25.51
N PHE A 72 -12.95 5.37 25.84
CA PHE A 72 -11.87 5.57 24.88
C PHE A 72 -11.87 4.53 23.76
N GLY A 73 -12.15 3.26 24.08
CA GLY A 73 -12.28 2.20 23.08
C GLY A 73 -13.34 2.53 22.04
N LEU A 74 -14.54 2.92 22.47
CA LEU A 74 -15.64 3.36 21.60
C LEU A 74 -15.29 4.64 20.83
N PHE A 75 -14.70 5.63 21.48
CA PHE A 75 -14.26 6.86 20.83
C PHE A 75 -13.33 6.54 19.65
N PHE A 76 -12.27 5.74 19.85
CA PHE A 76 -11.35 5.38 18.77
C PHE A 76 -12.00 4.48 17.71
N TYR A 77 -12.93 3.61 18.08
CA TYR A 77 -13.68 2.79 17.15
C TYR A 77 -14.50 3.64 16.18
N PHE A 78 -15.23 4.64 16.66
CA PHE A 78 -16.04 5.52 15.81
C PHE A 78 -15.23 6.57 15.05
N THR A 79 -14.05 6.96 15.56
CA THR A 79 -13.20 7.98 14.94
C THR A 79 -12.08 7.42 14.06
N LYS A 80 -11.91 6.09 13.98
CA LYS A 80 -10.80 5.43 13.26
C LYS A 80 -10.67 5.85 11.80
N ASP A 81 -11.78 6.17 11.13
CA ASP A 81 -11.84 6.51 9.70
C ASP A 81 -11.93 8.04 9.44
N LEU A 82 -12.11 8.86 10.48
CA LEU A 82 -12.21 10.32 10.39
C LEU A 82 -10.90 11.02 9.96
N GLY A 83 -9.86 10.24 9.71
CA GLY A 83 -8.59 10.75 9.21
C GLY A 83 -7.79 11.47 10.29
N SER A 84 -6.49 11.57 10.04
CA SER A 84 -5.53 12.23 10.93
C SER A 84 -5.69 13.76 10.91
N HIS A 85 -6.83 14.28 11.39
CA HIS A 85 -6.94 15.71 11.64
C HIS A 85 -5.91 16.13 12.69
N GLU A 86 -5.15 17.15 12.41
CA GLU A 86 -4.06 17.66 13.25
C GLU A 86 -4.53 17.93 14.70
N LYS A 87 -5.80 18.32 14.85
CA LYS A 87 -6.48 18.58 16.12
C LYS A 87 -6.58 17.35 17.05
N PHE A 88 -6.59 16.11 16.51
CA PHE A 88 -6.71 14.89 17.32
C PHE A 88 -5.40 14.16 17.57
N ARG A 89 -4.28 14.75 17.17
CA ARG A 89 -2.96 14.13 17.16
C ARG A 89 -2.44 13.77 18.56
N THR A 90 -2.84 14.51 19.59
CA THR A 90 -2.47 14.30 21.00
C THR A 90 -3.44 13.39 21.76
N VAL A 91 -4.66 13.19 21.25
CA VAL A 91 -5.71 12.42 21.95
C VAL A 91 -5.27 10.99 22.33
N PRO A 92 -4.56 10.21 21.49
CA PRO A 92 -4.04 8.91 21.87
C PRO A 92 -3.13 8.95 23.08
N TYR A 93 -2.27 9.96 23.18
CA TYR A 93 -1.34 10.08 24.30
C TYR A 93 -2.06 10.53 25.59
N LEU A 94 -3.00 11.46 25.50
CA LEU A 94 -3.82 11.90 26.62
C LEU A 94 -4.69 10.77 27.17
N SER A 95 -5.31 9.97 26.30
CA SER A 95 -6.13 8.84 26.73
C SER A 95 -5.31 7.78 27.48
N VAL A 96 -4.09 7.49 26.99
CA VAL A 96 -3.16 6.57 27.65
C VAL A 96 -2.70 7.14 29.00
N ALA A 97 -2.31 8.42 29.06
CA ALA A 97 -1.93 9.08 30.31
C ALA A 97 -3.04 8.98 31.36
N THR A 98 -4.30 9.23 30.96
CA THR A 98 -5.46 9.11 31.83
C THR A 98 -5.58 7.70 32.41
N VAL A 99 -5.52 6.67 31.56
CA VAL A 99 -5.60 5.26 32.01
C VAL A 99 -4.45 4.90 32.95
N LEU A 100 -3.22 5.31 32.64
CA LEU A 100 -2.05 5.04 33.47
C LEU A 100 -2.15 5.77 34.85
N VAL A 101 -2.65 7.01 34.90
CA VAL A 101 -2.85 7.75 36.12
C VAL A 101 -3.91 7.06 37.00
N ILE A 102 -5.04 6.66 36.44
CA ILE A 102 -6.08 5.91 37.19
C ILE A 102 -5.52 4.59 37.70
N SER A 103 -4.79 3.84 36.87
CA SER A 103 -4.17 2.56 37.26
C SER A 103 -3.13 2.75 38.37
N ALA A 104 -2.34 3.82 38.33
CA ALA A 104 -1.40 4.16 39.39
C ALA A 104 -2.14 4.47 40.70
N THR A 105 -3.23 5.24 40.64
CA THR A 105 -4.08 5.57 41.82
C THR A 105 -4.70 4.33 42.43
N ILE A 106 -5.22 3.41 41.62
CA ILE A 106 -5.76 2.12 42.09
C ILE A 106 -4.65 1.31 42.79
N SER A 107 -3.47 1.18 42.16
CA SER A 107 -2.37 0.42 42.77
C SER A 107 -1.85 1.03 44.07
N VAL A 108 -1.91 2.36 44.22
CA VAL A 108 -1.64 3.00 45.50
C VAL A 108 -2.69 2.63 46.53
N PHE A 109 -3.95 2.61 46.17
CA PHE A 109 -5.05 2.25 47.05
C PHE A 109 -5.00 0.76 47.44
N ASP A 110 -4.62 -0.12 46.54
CA ASP A 110 -4.44 -1.55 46.76
C ASP A 110 -3.31 -1.84 47.76
N GLN A 111 -2.35 -0.94 48.00
CA GLN A 111 -1.37 -1.08 49.06
C GLN A 111 -2.02 -1.15 50.46
N ILE A 112 -3.12 -0.41 50.65
CA ILE A 112 -3.84 -0.37 51.91
C ILE A 112 -4.62 -1.67 52.13
N THR A 113 -5.07 -2.32 51.06
CA THR A 113 -5.98 -3.47 51.11
C THR A 113 -5.31 -4.81 50.83
N THR A 114 -4.41 -4.90 49.87
CA THR A 114 -3.85 -6.17 49.39
C THR A 114 -2.33 -6.19 49.30
N GLY A 115 -1.64 -5.05 49.33
CA GLY A 115 -0.19 -4.95 49.18
C GLY A 115 0.34 -5.24 47.77
N HIS A 116 -0.48 -5.14 46.70
CA HIS A 116 -0.08 -5.48 45.31
C HIS A 116 0.01 -4.26 44.43
N ILE A 117 0.99 -4.28 43.49
CA ILE A 117 1.21 -3.25 42.46
C ILE A 117 0.93 -3.76 41.01
N THR A 118 0.26 -4.89 40.92
CA THR A 118 0.17 -5.66 39.65
C THR A 118 -0.56 -4.89 38.55
N LEU A 119 -1.63 -4.19 38.88
CA LEU A 119 -2.48 -3.50 37.89
C LEU A 119 -1.70 -2.43 37.13
N PHE A 120 -1.05 -1.51 37.85
CA PHE A 120 -0.28 -0.43 37.23
C PHE A 120 0.88 -0.95 36.39
N THR A 121 1.63 -1.94 36.90
CA THR A 121 2.79 -2.51 36.22
C THR A 121 2.39 -3.23 34.92
N VAL A 122 1.26 -3.96 34.94
CA VAL A 122 0.71 -4.63 33.75
C VAL A 122 0.25 -3.61 32.70
N HIS A 123 -0.49 -2.59 33.09
CA HIS A 123 -0.92 -1.54 32.17
C HIS A 123 0.26 -0.78 31.57
N LEU A 124 1.25 -0.46 32.38
CA LEU A 124 2.48 0.21 31.95
C LEU A 124 3.24 -0.63 30.89
N LEU A 125 3.38 -1.94 31.14
CA LEU A 125 4.01 -2.88 30.19
C LEU A 125 3.25 -2.99 28.88
N ILE A 126 1.93 -3.19 28.92
CA ILE A 126 1.10 -3.34 27.73
C ILE A 126 1.18 -2.08 26.87
N VAL A 127 1.07 -0.91 27.47
CA VAL A 127 1.16 0.37 26.77
C VAL A 127 2.54 0.56 26.15
N GLY A 128 3.61 0.28 26.93
CA GLY A 128 4.98 0.44 26.47
C GLY A 128 5.34 -0.49 25.29
N LEU A 129 4.80 -1.71 25.28
CA LEU A 129 5.02 -2.67 24.21
C LEU A 129 4.22 -2.36 22.93
N LEU A 130 2.99 -1.88 23.09
CA LEU A 130 2.05 -1.81 21.98
C LEU A 130 1.90 -0.41 21.38
N LEU A 131 2.21 0.65 22.11
CA LEU A 131 2.08 2.02 21.63
C LEU A 131 3.42 2.53 21.06
N PHE A 132 3.37 3.04 19.81
CA PHE A 132 4.51 3.69 19.20
C PHE A 132 4.52 5.18 19.58
N THR A 133 5.17 5.50 20.70
CA THR A 133 5.26 6.87 21.18
C THR A 133 6.43 7.62 20.54
N ARG A 134 6.26 8.91 20.30
CA ARG A 134 7.34 9.77 19.80
C ARG A 134 8.37 10.01 20.89
N PRO A 135 9.66 10.25 20.54
CA PRO A 135 10.72 10.44 21.52
C PRO A 135 10.41 11.48 22.61
N TYR A 136 9.81 12.60 22.25
CA TYR A 136 9.48 13.67 23.21
C TYR A 136 8.26 13.36 24.10
N TRP A 137 7.44 12.37 23.76
CA TRP A 137 6.32 11.90 24.59
C TRP A 137 6.68 10.73 25.48
N HIS A 138 7.82 10.02 25.25
CA HIS A 138 8.22 8.87 26.06
C HIS A 138 8.34 9.23 27.53
N ILE A 139 9.13 10.27 27.83
CA ILE A 139 9.42 10.63 29.22
C ILE A 139 8.14 11.12 29.92
N PRO A 140 7.43 12.18 29.47
CA PRO A 140 6.27 12.68 30.22
C PRO A 140 5.13 11.67 30.32
N LEU A 141 4.90 10.85 29.30
CA LEU A 141 3.81 9.87 29.27
C LEU A 141 3.95 8.79 30.34
N PHE A 142 5.17 8.30 30.57
CA PHE A 142 5.43 7.23 31.54
C PHE A 142 5.90 7.74 32.89
N SER A 143 6.65 8.84 32.94
CA SER A 143 7.23 9.35 34.19
C SER A 143 6.20 10.01 35.10
N LEU A 144 5.18 10.69 34.55
CA LEU A 144 4.17 11.33 35.40
C LEU A 144 3.31 10.31 36.16
N PRO A 145 2.71 9.27 35.54
CA PRO A 145 2.02 8.22 36.28
C PRO A 145 2.93 7.45 37.26
N PHE A 146 4.20 7.23 36.87
CA PHE A 146 5.16 6.55 37.71
C PHE A 146 5.55 7.38 38.98
N ALA A 147 5.71 8.71 38.81
CA ALA A 147 5.94 9.60 39.92
C ALA A 147 4.75 9.62 40.91
N LEU A 148 3.52 9.61 40.39
CA LEU A 148 2.32 9.49 41.24
C LEU A 148 2.30 8.15 41.98
N PHE A 149 2.62 7.06 41.30
CA PHE A 149 2.77 5.75 41.91
C PHE A 149 3.83 5.73 43.03
N LEU A 150 5.02 6.27 42.79
CA LEU A 150 6.09 6.37 43.79
C LEU A 150 5.65 7.21 44.98
N PHE A 151 5.06 8.37 44.74
CA PHE A 151 4.55 9.23 45.80
C PHE A 151 3.55 8.48 46.69
N GLY A 152 2.63 7.73 46.09
CA GLY A 152 1.63 6.96 46.85
C GLY A 152 2.22 5.82 47.67
N ILE A 153 3.11 5.00 47.10
CA ILE A 153 3.72 3.90 47.86
C ILE A 153 4.60 4.40 49.01
N PHE A 154 5.33 5.52 48.83
CA PHE A 154 6.09 6.14 49.93
C PHE A 154 5.21 6.69 51.03
N THR A 155 4.00 7.13 50.71
CA THR A 155 3.09 7.73 51.67
C THR A 155 2.28 6.69 52.45
N PHE A 156 1.89 5.59 51.80
CA PHE A 156 0.92 4.66 52.33
C PHE A 156 1.47 3.27 52.68
N GLN A 157 2.69 2.90 52.21
CA GLN A 157 3.31 1.62 52.54
C GLN A 157 4.20 1.77 53.77
N GLU A 158 3.78 1.16 54.89
CA GLU A 158 4.51 1.20 56.14
C GLU A 158 5.57 0.10 56.26
N ASP A 159 5.36 -1.06 55.59
CA ASP A 159 6.31 -2.16 55.59
C ASP A 159 7.50 -1.87 54.69
N SER A 160 8.70 -1.79 55.27
CA SER A 160 9.92 -1.45 54.56
C SER A 160 10.37 -2.50 53.56
N ASP A 161 10.10 -3.79 53.76
CA ASP A 161 10.50 -4.87 52.88
C ASP A 161 9.59 -4.92 51.66
N ILE A 162 8.28 -4.69 51.87
CA ILE A 162 7.32 -4.53 50.77
C ILE A 162 7.63 -3.27 49.97
N LEU A 163 7.89 -2.14 50.65
CA LEU A 163 8.28 -0.89 49.98
C LEU A 163 9.51 -1.08 49.08
N LEU A 164 10.58 -1.69 49.62
CA LEU A 164 11.79 -1.94 48.84
C LEU A 164 11.53 -2.85 47.64
N THR A 165 10.72 -3.89 47.84
CA THR A 165 10.33 -4.80 46.73
C THR A 165 9.58 -4.06 45.62
N HIS A 166 8.64 -3.18 45.99
CA HIS A 166 7.88 -2.39 45.02
C HIS A 166 8.72 -1.35 44.28
N LEU A 167 9.69 -0.73 44.95
CA LEU A 167 10.64 0.19 44.32
C LEU A 167 11.52 -0.52 43.31
N ILE A 168 12.04 -1.70 43.66
CA ILE A 168 12.89 -2.49 42.74
C ILE A 168 12.07 -2.97 41.56
N ASN A 169 10.93 -3.62 41.78
CA ASN A 169 10.11 -4.18 40.70
C ASN A 169 9.49 -3.10 39.83
N GLY A 170 8.88 -2.06 40.42
CA GLY A 170 8.30 -0.94 39.73
C GLY A 170 9.35 -0.16 38.92
N GLY A 171 10.53 0.09 39.51
CA GLY A 171 11.64 0.74 38.84
C GLY A 171 12.18 -0.06 37.65
N ALA A 172 12.35 -1.38 37.82
CA ALA A 172 12.79 -2.26 36.73
C ALA A 172 11.79 -2.28 35.59
N VAL A 173 10.50 -2.40 35.87
CA VAL A 173 9.43 -2.33 34.85
C VAL A 173 9.42 -0.97 34.15
N PHE A 174 9.52 0.13 34.90
CA PHE A 174 9.53 1.47 34.35
C PHE A 174 10.71 1.69 33.36
N ILE A 175 11.94 1.31 33.77
CA ILE A 175 13.12 1.40 32.91
C ILE A 175 12.93 0.51 31.67
N GLY A 176 12.49 -0.73 31.87
CA GLY A 176 12.22 -1.66 30.78
C GLY A 176 11.22 -1.10 29.77
N VAL A 177 10.14 -0.49 30.24
CA VAL A 177 9.12 0.14 29.39
C VAL A 177 9.69 1.30 28.58
N LEU A 178 10.48 2.17 29.18
CA LEU A 178 11.14 3.27 28.46
C LEU A 178 12.03 2.77 27.34
N LEU A 179 12.85 1.76 27.60
CA LEU A 179 13.77 1.16 26.63
C LEU A 179 13.00 0.47 25.49
N VAL A 180 12.03 -0.38 25.85
CA VAL A 180 11.24 -1.13 24.85
C VAL A 180 10.37 -0.22 24.01
N SER A 181 9.70 0.78 24.61
CA SER A 181 8.88 1.73 23.88
C SER A 181 9.70 2.55 22.87
N LYS A 182 10.90 3.05 23.29
CA LYS A 182 11.82 3.74 22.40
C LYS A 182 12.27 2.82 21.25
N TYR A 183 12.74 1.61 21.56
CA TYR A 183 13.19 0.64 20.58
C TYR A 183 12.07 0.29 19.57
N SER A 184 10.87 0.01 20.08
CA SER A 184 9.71 -0.33 19.24
C SER A 184 9.34 0.80 18.28
N TYR A 185 9.40 2.06 18.74
CA TYR A 185 9.19 3.23 17.87
C TYR A 185 10.25 3.31 16.77
N GLU A 186 11.53 3.23 17.13
CA GLU A 186 12.65 3.30 16.17
C GLU A 186 12.55 2.20 15.12
N GLN A 187 12.35 0.94 15.54
CA GLN A 187 12.17 -0.19 14.63
C GLN A 187 11.00 0.01 13.67
N LYS A 188 9.89 0.58 14.17
CA LYS A 188 8.72 0.85 13.32
C LYS A 188 9.00 1.93 12.28
N VAL A 189 9.66 3.02 12.69
CA VAL A 189 10.03 4.11 11.79
C VAL A 189 11.02 3.62 10.72
N TYR A 190 12.08 2.90 11.13
CA TYR A 190 13.04 2.32 10.19
C TYR A 190 12.37 1.35 9.20
N GLY A 191 11.48 0.48 9.67
CA GLY A 191 10.75 -0.44 8.81
C GLY A 191 9.85 0.27 7.79
N LEU A 192 9.23 1.39 8.15
CA LEU A 192 8.43 2.22 7.23
C LEU A 192 9.32 2.90 6.18
N ILE A 193 10.43 3.52 6.60
CA ILE A 193 11.40 4.17 5.71
C ILE A 193 11.96 3.13 4.72
N TYR A 194 12.38 1.96 5.20
CA TYR A 194 12.91 0.88 4.37
C TYR A 194 11.90 0.43 3.30
N LYS A 195 10.63 0.21 3.69
CA LYS A 195 9.56 -0.15 2.73
C LYS A 195 9.36 0.91 1.64
N MET A 196 9.40 2.19 2.02
CA MET A 196 9.26 3.30 1.06
C MET A 196 10.46 3.34 0.10
N THR A 197 11.67 3.20 0.62
CA THR A 197 12.90 3.18 -0.17
C THR A 197 12.90 2.00 -1.13
N LEU A 198 12.56 0.80 -0.66
CA LEU A 198 12.48 -0.40 -1.49
C LEU A 198 11.45 -0.24 -2.62
N LYS A 199 10.27 0.31 -2.32
CA LYS A 199 9.25 0.60 -3.36
C LYS A 199 9.78 1.57 -4.41
N ASN A 200 10.45 2.65 -4.00
CA ASN A 200 11.02 3.63 -4.91
C ASN A 200 12.16 3.04 -5.75
N THR A 201 13.03 2.21 -5.15
CA THR A 201 14.11 1.54 -5.88
C THR A 201 13.58 0.54 -6.90
N LYS A 202 12.57 -0.28 -6.52
CA LYS A 202 11.89 -1.19 -7.46
C LYS A 202 11.28 -0.42 -8.64
N ARG A 203 10.63 0.73 -8.37
CA ARG A 203 10.07 1.58 -9.43
C ARG A 203 11.15 2.12 -10.36
N LYS A 204 12.27 2.62 -9.80
CA LYS A 204 13.40 3.10 -10.61
C LYS A 204 14.01 1.99 -11.47
N LEU A 205 14.16 0.78 -10.91
CA LEU A 205 14.64 -0.38 -11.68
C LEU A 205 13.68 -0.75 -12.81
N ALA A 206 12.38 -0.75 -12.57
CA ALA A 206 11.37 -0.98 -13.60
C ALA A 206 11.39 0.14 -14.67
N GLU A 207 11.62 1.39 -14.26
CA GLU A 207 11.80 2.53 -15.18
C GLU A 207 13.08 2.42 -16.04
N LEU A 208 14.10 1.71 -15.57
CA LEU A 208 15.34 1.46 -16.31
C LEU A 208 15.25 0.22 -17.22
N SER A 209 14.30 -0.67 -16.97
CA SER A 209 14.08 -1.84 -17.83
C SER A 209 13.69 -1.42 -19.25
N THR A 210 14.29 -2.05 -20.22
CA THR A 210 13.97 -1.91 -21.65
C THR A 210 13.01 -2.99 -22.13
N LEU A 211 12.77 -4.02 -21.31
CA LEU A 211 11.91 -5.15 -21.62
C LEU A 211 10.62 -5.13 -20.79
N ASP A 212 9.56 -5.66 -21.36
CA ASP A 212 8.33 -5.99 -20.65
C ASP A 212 8.54 -7.21 -19.75
N PRO A 213 8.14 -7.16 -18.46
CA PRO A 213 8.44 -8.23 -17.51
C PRO A 213 7.68 -9.53 -17.77
N LEU A 214 6.55 -9.48 -18.49
CA LEU A 214 5.74 -10.67 -18.80
C LEU A 214 6.22 -11.36 -20.09
N THR A 215 6.33 -10.60 -21.16
CA THR A 215 6.59 -11.14 -22.50
C THR A 215 8.07 -11.14 -22.89
N HIS A 216 8.93 -10.48 -22.13
CA HIS A 216 10.34 -10.24 -22.45
C HIS A 216 10.59 -9.55 -23.80
N LEU A 217 9.54 -9.04 -24.45
CA LEU A 217 9.69 -8.15 -25.60
C LEU A 217 10.18 -6.77 -25.14
N PRO A 218 10.77 -5.99 -26.03
CA PRO A 218 10.92 -4.56 -25.85
C PRO A 218 9.65 -3.91 -25.32
N ASN A 219 9.79 -3.03 -24.32
CA ASN A 219 8.66 -2.26 -23.81
C ASN A 219 8.44 -0.96 -24.60
N ARG A 220 7.35 -0.27 -24.32
CA ARG A 220 6.99 1.03 -24.95
C ARG A 220 8.13 2.05 -24.90
N ARG A 221 8.94 2.07 -23.83
CA ARG A 221 10.04 3.03 -23.69
C ARG A 221 11.19 2.72 -24.64
N TYR A 222 11.60 1.46 -24.72
CA TYR A 222 12.62 1.02 -25.67
C TYR A 222 12.18 1.28 -27.09
N LEU A 223 10.94 0.91 -27.44
CA LEU A 223 10.37 1.15 -28.77
C LEU A 223 10.45 2.63 -29.16
N LYS A 224 10.08 3.55 -28.24
CA LYS A 224 10.17 4.98 -28.50
C LYS A 224 11.61 5.38 -28.86
N THR A 225 12.60 4.89 -28.14
CA THR A 225 14.02 5.17 -28.44
C THR A 225 14.42 4.65 -29.84
N GLN A 226 13.94 3.45 -30.21
CA GLN A 226 14.19 2.89 -31.55
C GLN A 226 13.49 3.70 -32.64
N VAL A 227 12.25 4.15 -32.43
CA VAL A 227 11.53 5.01 -33.35
C VAL A 227 12.24 6.36 -33.56
N ASP A 228 12.70 6.99 -32.45
CA ASP A 228 13.45 8.25 -32.52
C ASP A 228 14.77 8.07 -33.33
N TYR A 229 15.45 6.94 -33.17
CA TYR A 229 16.62 6.57 -33.97
C TYR A 229 16.29 6.35 -35.44
N GLU A 230 15.25 5.59 -35.75
CA GLU A 230 14.78 5.32 -37.11
C GLU A 230 14.35 6.60 -37.82
N ILE A 231 13.71 7.55 -37.12
CA ILE A 231 13.38 8.87 -37.65
C ILE A 231 14.64 9.62 -38.09
N ALA A 232 15.70 9.60 -37.29
CA ALA A 232 16.96 10.28 -37.61
C ALA A 232 17.63 9.67 -38.89
N ILE A 233 17.63 8.34 -38.98
CA ILE A 233 18.16 7.61 -40.14
C ILE A 233 17.30 7.87 -41.39
N SER A 234 15.98 7.72 -41.27
CA SER A 234 15.04 7.94 -42.36
C SER A 234 15.14 9.36 -42.94
N ARG A 235 15.30 10.37 -42.10
CA ARG A 235 15.55 11.76 -42.53
C ARG A 235 16.85 11.91 -43.26
N ARG A 236 17.94 11.31 -42.81
CA ARG A 236 19.27 11.47 -43.37
C ARG A 236 19.41 10.77 -44.74
N TYR A 237 18.84 9.58 -44.84
CA TYR A 237 19.06 8.72 -46.01
C TYR A 237 17.82 8.57 -46.90
N ASN A 238 16.74 9.30 -46.57
CA ASN A 238 15.45 9.22 -47.28
C ASN A 238 14.90 7.77 -47.36
N LEU A 239 14.98 7.04 -46.25
CA LEU A 239 14.53 5.66 -46.18
C LEU A 239 13.08 5.60 -45.70
N ASN A 240 12.36 4.61 -46.22
CA ASN A 240 10.99 4.34 -45.76
C ASN A 240 11.00 3.40 -44.57
N ALA A 241 10.27 3.76 -43.52
CA ALA A 241 9.94 2.87 -42.40
C ALA A 241 8.43 2.94 -42.15
N SER A 242 7.89 1.92 -41.54
CA SER A 242 6.46 1.84 -41.18
C SER A 242 6.28 1.39 -39.74
N VAL A 243 5.13 1.75 -39.20
CA VAL A 243 4.72 1.34 -37.84
C VAL A 243 3.39 0.60 -37.93
N MET A 244 3.25 -0.43 -37.13
CA MET A 244 2.01 -1.22 -36.97
C MET A 244 1.64 -1.26 -35.48
N LEU A 245 0.38 -1.00 -35.16
CA LEU A 245 -0.21 -1.22 -33.86
C LEU A 245 -1.22 -2.38 -33.94
N LEU A 246 -1.03 -3.39 -33.15
CA LEU A 246 -1.81 -4.63 -33.13
C LEU A 246 -2.44 -4.81 -31.77
N ASP A 247 -3.68 -5.28 -31.73
CA ASP A 247 -4.44 -5.52 -30.51
C ASP A 247 -5.22 -6.83 -30.61
N ILE A 248 -5.30 -7.57 -29.51
CA ILE A 248 -5.99 -8.86 -29.45
C ILE A 248 -7.50 -8.63 -29.38
N ASP A 249 -8.22 -9.15 -30.36
CA ASP A 249 -9.67 -9.06 -30.36
C ASP A 249 -10.28 -9.82 -29.18
N HIS A 250 -11.16 -9.16 -28.43
CA HIS A 250 -11.88 -9.75 -27.30
C HIS A 250 -11.00 -10.27 -26.15
N PHE A 251 -9.78 -9.77 -25.96
CA PHE A 251 -8.87 -10.23 -24.91
C PHE A 251 -9.49 -10.16 -23.50
N LYS A 252 -10.30 -9.13 -23.24
CA LYS A 252 -11.05 -9.03 -21.97
C LYS A 252 -11.95 -10.23 -21.73
N GLN A 253 -12.63 -10.75 -22.77
CA GLN A 253 -13.48 -11.95 -22.62
C GLN A 253 -12.66 -13.20 -22.27
N VAL A 254 -11.42 -13.31 -22.82
CA VAL A 254 -10.51 -14.40 -22.43
C VAL A 254 -10.19 -14.33 -20.95
N ASN A 255 -9.81 -13.13 -20.44
CA ASN A 255 -9.54 -12.95 -19.01
C ASN A 255 -10.78 -13.21 -18.13
N ASP A 256 -11.94 -12.71 -18.54
CA ASP A 256 -13.18 -12.86 -17.77
C ASP A 256 -13.65 -14.32 -17.73
N THR A 257 -13.34 -15.12 -18.78
CA THR A 257 -13.77 -16.52 -18.90
C THR A 257 -12.77 -17.49 -18.27
N TYR A 258 -11.46 -17.29 -18.47
CA TYR A 258 -10.41 -18.25 -18.14
C TYR A 258 -9.44 -17.78 -17.07
N GLY A 259 -9.58 -16.52 -16.60
CA GLY A 259 -8.71 -15.91 -15.61
C GLY A 259 -7.47 -15.22 -16.21
N HIS A 260 -6.88 -14.35 -15.41
CA HIS A 260 -5.72 -13.54 -15.82
C HIS A 260 -4.46 -14.38 -16.11
N GLU A 261 -4.28 -15.52 -15.43
CA GLU A 261 -3.13 -16.40 -15.67
C GLU A 261 -3.13 -16.98 -17.09
N VAL A 262 -4.32 -17.35 -17.61
CA VAL A 262 -4.50 -17.81 -18.98
C VAL A 262 -4.26 -16.66 -19.99
N GLY A 263 -4.74 -15.46 -19.67
CA GLY A 263 -4.45 -14.25 -20.47
C GLY A 263 -2.96 -13.93 -20.54
N ASP A 264 -2.24 -14.07 -19.43
CA ASP A 264 -0.79 -13.85 -19.37
C ASP A 264 -0.03 -14.88 -20.23
N GLN A 265 -0.39 -16.16 -20.15
CA GLN A 265 0.19 -17.21 -21.00
C GLN A 265 -0.08 -16.96 -22.50
N LEU A 266 -1.30 -16.54 -22.85
CA LEU A 266 -1.66 -16.15 -24.21
C LEU A 266 -0.79 -15.01 -24.73
N LEU A 267 -0.54 -13.98 -23.93
CA LEU A 267 0.33 -12.84 -24.29
C LEU A 267 1.78 -13.29 -24.52
N ILE A 268 2.29 -14.21 -23.71
CA ILE A 268 3.64 -14.76 -23.88
C ILE A 268 3.72 -15.53 -25.22
N GLU A 269 2.79 -16.44 -25.48
CA GLU A 269 2.78 -17.25 -26.71
C GLU A 269 2.57 -16.38 -27.96
N LEU A 270 1.69 -15.35 -27.90
CA LEU A 270 1.53 -14.39 -28.98
C LEU A 270 2.82 -13.60 -29.25
N SER A 271 3.56 -13.27 -28.21
CA SER A 271 4.86 -12.58 -28.35
C SER A 271 5.85 -13.40 -29.15
N ASP A 272 5.90 -14.72 -28.93
CA ASP A 272 6.73 -15.65 -29.68
C ASP A 272 6.26 -15.78 -31.13
N VAL A 273 4.95 -15.86 -31.36
CA VAL A 273 4.38 -15.87 -32.72
C VAL A 273 4.76 -14.60 -33.46
N LEU A 274 4.63 -13.42 -32.85
CA LEU A 274 5.00 -12.16 -33.46
C LEU A 274 6.49 -12.12 -33.81
N LYS A 275 7.36 -12.44 -32.85
CA LYS A 275 8.82 -12.41 -32.97
C LYS A 275 9.32 -13.35 -34.09
N ASN A 276 8.75 -14.53 -34.20
CA ASN A 276 9.13 -15.53 -35.17
C ASN A 276 8.67 -15.18 -36.63
N ASN A 277 7.78 -14.21 -36.76
CA ASN A 277 7.22 -13.79 -38.07
C ASN A 277 7.70 -12.44 -38.54
N VAL A 278 8.68 -11.82 -37.90
CA VAL A 278 9.32 -10.57 -38.34
C VAL A 278 10.81 -10.78 -38.55
N ARG A 279 11.50 -9.82 -39.17
CA ARG A 279 12.94 -9.85 -39.38
C ARG A 279 13.69 -9.37 -38.15
N ASP A 280 14.95 -9.72 -38.00
CA ASP A 280 15.82 -9.23 -36.91
C ASP A 280 15.98 -7.69 -36.89
N SER A 281 15.82 -7.06 -38.07
CA SER A 281 15.84 -5.60 -38.22
C SER A 281 14.57 -4.92 -37.68
N ASP A 282 13.48 -5.67 -37.52
CA ASP A 282 12.21 -5.14 -37.05
C ASP A 282 12.15 -5.20 -35.53
N THR A 283 11.51 -4.22 -34.93
CA THR A 283 11.33 -4.21 -33.49
C THR A 283 9.88 -4.54 -33.16
N VAL A 284 9.65 -5.63 -32.42
CA VAL A 284 8.36 -5.96 -31.82
C VAL A 284 8.40 -5.55 -30.36
N ALA A 285 7.42 -4.77 -29.91
CA ALA A 285 7.32 -4.31 -28.54
C ALA A 285 5.91 -4.52 -27.97
N ARG A 286 5.82 -4.86 -26.70
CA ARG A 286 4.55 -4.76 -25.98
C ARG A 286 4.32 -3.31 -25.58
N PHE A 287 3.26 -2.71 -26.11
CA PHE A 287 2.99 -1.28 -25.95
C PHE A 287 2.16 -1.01 -24.69
N GLY A 288 1.25 -1.92 -24.32
CA GLY A 288 0.46 -1.88 -23.10
C GLY A 288 -0.61 -2.96 -23.10
N GLY A 289 -1.03 -3.50 -21.97
CA GLY A 289 -2.12 -4.47 -21.88
C GLY A 289 -2.03 -5.60 -22.91
N ASP A 290 -2.96 -5.57 -23.85
CA ASP A 290 -3.12 -6.46 -25.00
C ASP A 290 -2.63 -5.86 -26.33
N GLU A 291 -1.95 -4.70 -26.30
CA GLU A 291 -1.45 -3.98 -27.45
C GLU A 291 0.02 -4.28 -27.73
N PHE A 292 0.36 -4.54 -28.99
CA PHE A 292 1.71 -4.73 -29.49
C PHE A 292 2.00 -3.71 -30.61
N MET A 293 3.18 -3.12 -30.58
CA MET A 293 3.61 -2.19 -31.63
C MET A 293 4.88 -2.70 -32.31
N LEU A 294 4.87 -2.65 -33.63
CA LEU A 294 5.99 -3.08 -34.47
C LEU A 294 6.56 -1.87 -35.20
N LEU A 295 7.88 -1.71 -35.13
CA LEU A 295 8.64 -0.80 -35.98
C LEU A 295 9.29 -1.63 -37.06
N LEU A 296 8.94 -1.33 -38.30
CA LEU A 296 9.39 -2.04 -39.50
C LEU A 296 10.40 -1.17 -40.24
N SER A 297 11.68 -1.41 -39.95
CA SER A 297 12.78 -0.64 -40.52
C SER A 297 12.92 -0.91 -42.02
N HIS A 298 13.23 0.12 -42.78
CA HIS A 298 13.42 0.05 -44.25
C HIS A 298 12.25 -0.63 -45.01
N THR A 299 11.05 -0.51 -44.45
CA THR A 299 9.85 -1.17 -45.01
C THR A 299 8.82 -0.13 -45.45
N PRO A 300 8.54 -0.02 -46.75
CA PRO A 300 7.49 0.87 -47.25
C PRO A 300 6.11 0.37 -46.87
N ILE A 301 5.14 1.26 -46.83
CA ILE A 301 3.77 1.00 -46.34
C ILE A 301 3.12 -0.25 -46.99
N LYS A 302 3.32 -0.47 -48.31
CA LYS A 302 2.81 -1.67 -48.98
C LYS A 302 3.40 -2.96 -48.40
N GLY A 303 4.70 -2.98 -48.12
CA GLY A 303 5.37 -4.12 -47.47
C GLY A 303 4.88 -4.34 -46.05
N ALA A 304 4.67 -3.26 -45.29
CA ALA A 304 4.12 -3.32 -43.94
C ALA A 304 2.68 -3.87 -43.90
N THR A 305 1.84 -3.49 -44.86
CA THR A 305 0.48 -4.02 -45.00
C THR A 305 0.47 -5.51 -45.30
N ILE A 306 1.35 -5.97 -46.20
CA ILE A 306 1.50 -7.40 -46.52
C ILE A 306 1.96 -8.20 -45.26
N LEU A 307 2.93 -7.65 -44.53
CA LEU A 307 3.36 -8.26 -43.26
C LEU A 307 2.21 -8.31 -42.23
N GLY A 308 1.43 -7.24 -42.10
CA GLY A 308 0.28 -7.19 -41.23
C GLY A 308 -0.74 -8.29 -41.50
N GLU A 309 -1.11 -8.48 -42.77
CA GLU A 309 -2.02 -9.55 -43.17
C GLU A 309 -1.42 -10.95 -42.95
N ARG A 310 -0.11 -11.11 -43.16
CA ARG A 310 0.59 -12.36 -42.83
C ARG A 310 0.55 -12.66 -41.33
N LEU A 311 0.82 -11.68 -40.49
CA LEU A 311 0.74 -11.82 -39.05
C LEU A 311 -0.69 -12.14 -38.60
N ARG A 312 -1.68 -11.39 -39.10
CA ARG A 312 -3.10 -11.64 -38.80
C ARG A 312 -3.49 -13.08 -39.09
N LYS A 313 -3.17 -13.59 -40.31
CA LYS A 313 -3.46 -14.98 -40.69
C LYS A 313 -2.67 -15.99 -39.89
N ALA A 314 -1.41 -15.73 -39.56
CA ALA A 314 -0.61 -16.60 -38.74
C ALA A 314 -1.21 -16.76 -37.32
N ILE A 315 -1.70 -15.66 -36.73
CA ILE A 315 -2.35 -15.65 -35.43
C ILE A 315 -3.71 -16.35 -35.49
N GLU A 316 -4.55 -16.04 -36.48
CA GLU A 316 -5.87 -16.63 -36.68
C GLU A 316 -5.82 -18.17 -36.81
N THR A 317 -4.77 -18.70 -37.48
CA THR A 317 -4.60 -20.15 -37.67
C THR A 317 -3.80 -20.83 -36.56
N HIS A 318 -3.17 -20.05 -35.69
CA HIS A 318 -2.41 -20.60 -34.55
C HIS A 318 -3.36 -21.09 -33.47
N VAL A 319 -3.10 -22.27 -32.93
CA VAL A 319 -3.82 -22.81 -31.78
C VAL A 319 -2.97 -22.54 -30.55
N PHE A 320 -3.40 -21.57 -29.75
CA PHE A 320 -2.74 -21.17 -28.50
C PHE A 320 -3.03 -22.18 -27.36
N LEU A 321 -2.13 -22.31 -26.43
CA LEU A 321 -2.28 -23.10 -25.18
C LEU A 321 -2.62 -24.57 -25.47
N LYS A 322 -2.00 -25.18 -26.46
CA LYS A 322 -2.30 -26.54 -26.99
C LYS A 322 -2.35 -27.66 -25.96
N GLY A 323 -1.65 -27.50 -24.84
CA GLY A 323 -1.61 -28.54 -23.78
C GLY A 323 -2.79 -28.49 -22.81
N THR A 324 -3.42 -27.33 -22.64
CA THR A 324 -4.40 -27.09 -21.58
C THR A 324 -5.78 -26.72 -22.11
N LEU A 325 -5.91 -25.80 -23.05
CA LEU A 325 -7.19 -25.20 -23.39
C LEU A 325 -7.53 -25.15 -24.88
N LYS A 326 -6.56 -25.13 -25.81
CA LYS A 326 -6.72 -24.98 -27.26
C LYS A 326 -7.54 -23.72 -27.61
N LEU A 327 -6.97 -22.57 -27.40
CA LEU A 327 -7.60 -21.27 -27.67
C LEU A 327 -7.26 -20.77 -29.06
N SER A 328 -8.24 -20.23 -29.79
CA SER A 328 -8.05 -19.49 -31.04
C SER A 328 -8.43 -18.04 -30.81
N ILE A 329 -7.59 -17.12 -31.29
CA ILE A 329 -7.81 -15.68 -31.18
C ILE A 329 -7.64 -15.01 -32.56
N THR A 330 -8.16 -13.82 -32.69
CA THR A 330 -7.91 -12.92 -33.80
C THR A 330 -7.27 -11.63 -33.32
N VAL A 331 -6.72 -10.89 -34.23
CA VAL A 331 -6.12 -9.59 -33.96
C VAL A 331 -6.58 -8.55 -34.98
N SER A 332 -6.73 -7.34 -34.53
CA SER A 332 -6.91 -6.17 -35.37
C SER A 332 -5.63 -5.36 -35.43
N ALA A 333 -5.27 -4.80 -36.59
CA ALA A 333 -4.07 -4.01 -36.72
C ALA A 333 -4.28 -2.72 -37.51
N GLY A 334 -3.59 -1.67 -37.07
CA GLY A 334 -3.45 -0.40 -37.78
C GLY A 334 -2.03 -0.23 -38.29
N VAL A 335 -1.85 0.17 -39.58
CA VAL A 335 -0.55 0.35 -40.18
C VAL A 335 -0.44 1.76 -40.79
N ALA A 336 0.70 2.42 -40.56
CA ALA A 336 1.01 3.71 -41.17
C ALA A 336 2.50 3.83 -41.49
N PRO A 337 2.90 4.68 -42.49
CA PRO A 337 4.30 5.01 -42.68
C PRO A 337 4.82 5.83 -41.48
N LEU A 338 6.10 5.73 -41.18
CA LEU A 338 6.76 6.59 -40.24
C LEU A 338 6.88 8.01 -40.82
N PHE A 339 6.11 8.96 -40.27
CA PHE A 339 6.05 10.34 -40.77
C PHE A 339 7.28 11.17 -40.35
N HIS A 340 8.47 10.73 -40.74
CA HIS A 340 9.75 11.26 -40.26
C HIS A 340 10.00 12.73 -40.65
N THR A 341 9.26 13.30 -41.61
CA THR A 341 9.39 14.70 -42.03
C THR A 341 8.58 15.69 -41.20
N LEU A 342 7.64 15.22 -40.38
CA LEU A 342 6.76 16.06 -39.55
C LEU A 342 7.47 16.59 -38.30
N SER A 343 6.88 17.58 -37.65
CA SER A 343 7.42 18.22 -36.43
C SER A 343 7.41 17.29 -35.22
N SER A 344 6.43 16.41 -35.14
CA SER A 344 6.26 15.44 -34.06
C SER A 344 6.08 14.02 -34.59
N PRO A 345 7.09 13.41 -35.24
CA PRO A 345 6.95 12.20 -36.06
C PRO A 345 6.34 11.01 -35.31
N PHE A 346 6.81 10.73 -34.11
CA PHE A 346 6.26 9.62 -33.31
C PHE A 346 4.79 9.85 -32.94
N LYS A 347 4.43 11.06 -32.51
CA LYS A 347 3.06 11.41 -32.15
C LYS A 347 2.10 11.28 -33.33
N GLU A 348 2.49 11.84 -34.46
CA GLU A 348 1.69 11.82 -35.69
C GLU A 348 1.52 10.38 -36.21
N THR A 349 2.60 9.59 -36.22
CA THR A 349 2.56 8.17 -36.62
C THR A 349 1.69 7.35 -35.67
N TYR A 350 1.81 7.59 -34.35
CA TYR A 350 0.97 6.91 -33.37
C TYR A 350 -0.52 7.20 -33.57
N PHE A 351 -0.89 8.47 -33.79
CA PHE A 351 -2.29 8.83 -34.06
C PHE A 351 -2.82 8.16 -35.35
N ALA A 352 -1.98 8.03 -36.36
CA ALA A 352 -2.40 7.37 -37.58
C ALA A 352 -2.65 5.88 -37.39
N VAL A 353 -1.74 5.16 -36.70
CA VAL A 353 -1.93 3.71 -36.46
C VAL A 353 -3.05 3.44 -35.51
N ASP A 354 -3.24 4.25 -34.47
CA ASP A 354 -4.35 4.15 -33.49
C ASP A 354 -5.70 4.35 -34.19
N ARG A 355 -5.81 5.39 -35.04
CA ARG A 355 -7.00 5.62 -35.85
C ARG A 355 -7.28 4.49 -36.82
N ALA A 356 -6.25 3.89 -37.42
CA ALA A 356 -6.38 2.72 -38.29
C ALA A 356 -6.88 1.50 -37.50
N LEU A 357 -6.30 1.22 -36.33
CA LEU A 357 -6.72 0.15 -35.44
C LEU A 357 -8.17 0.35 -34.97
N TYR A 358 -8.53 1.58 -34.58
CA TYR A 358 -9.90 1.89 -34.21
C TYR A 358 -10.91 1.58 -35.33
N LYS A 359 -10.56 1.88 -36.60
CA LYS A 359 -11.40 1.55 -37.77
C LYS A 359 -11.50 0.03 -37.93
N ALA A 360 -10.39 -0.73 -37.77
CA ALA A 360 -10.41 -2.19 -37.84
C ALA A 360 -11.37 -2.79 -36.78
N LYS A 361 -11.26 -2.31 -35.54
CA LYS A 361 -12.17 -2.73 -34.45
C LYS A 361 -13.63 -2.34 -34.69
N GLY A 362 -13.87 -1.19 -35.32
CA GLY A 362 -15.23 -0.68 -35.63
C GLY A 362 -15.94 -1.36 -36.77
N ARG A 363 -15.19 -2.07 -37.65
CA ARG A 363 -15.76 -2.87 -38.76
C ARG A 363 -16.16 -4.26 -38.21
N ASN A 364 -15.40 -5.26 -38.43
CA ASN A 364 -15.70 -6.62 -37.93
C ASN A 364 -14.55 -7.22 -37.13
N ARG A 365 -13.55 -6.45 -36.75
CA ARG A 365 -12.29 -6.94 -36.19
C ARG A 365 -11.56 -7.90 -37.18
N ASN A 366 -10.51 -8.58 -36.68
CA ASN A 366 -9.73 -9.52 -37.50
C ASN A 366 -9.32 -8.92 -38.88
N GLU A 367 -8.87 -7.66 -38.86
CA GLU A 367 -8.61 -6.86 -40.06
C GLU A 367 -7.35 -6.00 -39.89
N VAL A 368 -6.65 -5.77 -40.99
CA VAL A 368 -5.54 -4.82 -41.07
C VAL A 368 -5.96 -3.58 -41.85
N ILE A 369 -5.95 -2.43 -41.22
CA ILE A 369 -6.25 -1.16 -41.91
C ILE A 369 -5.00 -0.30 -42.02
N THR A 370 -4.84 0.31 -43.19
CA THR A 370 -3.69 1.15 -43.53
C THR A 370 -4.12 2.62 -43.67
N ILE A 371 -3.32 3.53 -43.12
CA ILE A 371 -3.43 4.96 -43.33
C ILE A 371 -2.11 5.47 -43.94
N GLU A 372 -2.16 5.95 -45.17
CA GLU A 372 -0.96 6.38 -45.90
C GLU A 372 -0.61 7.86 -45.70
N LYS A 373 -1.59 8.69 -45.34
CA LYS A 373 -1.40 10.14 -45.16
C LYS A 373 -1.46 10.51 -43.68
N ALA A 374 -0.60 11.42 -43.26
CA ALA A 374 -0.68 12.01 -41.95
C ALA A 374 -2.06 12.61 -41.67
N PRO A 375 -2.59 12.47 -40.45
CA PRO A 375 -3.80 13.17 -40.05
C PRO A 375 -3.61 14.67 -40.23
N GLN A 376 -4.54 15.32 -40.93
CA GLN A 376 -4.58 16.78 -40.90
C GLN A 376 -5.04 17.16 -39.50
N THR A 377 -4.18 17.80 -38.72
CA THR A 377 -4.51 18.38 -37.41
C THR A 377 -5.50 19.53 -37.64
N THR A 378 -6.77 19.25 -37.55
CA THR A 378 -7.76 20.30 -37.24
C THR A 378 -7.60 20.66 -35.77
N GLU A 379 -7.31 21.92 -35.49
CA GLU A 379 -7.05 22.48 -34.15
C GLU A 379 -8.20 22.27 -33.13
N GLY A 380 -9.26 21.53 -33.47
CA GLY A 380 -10.44 21.29 -32.65
C GLY A 380 -10.44 20.04 -31.77
N ASP A 381 -9.58 19.03 -32.02
CA ASP A 381 -9.65 17.72 -31.34
C ASP A 381 -8.66 17.55 -30.16
N ALA A 382 -8.01 18.61 -29.72
CA ALA A 382 -6.96 18.56 -28.70
C ALA A 382 -7.46 18.53 -27.24
N GLN A 383 -8.78 18.52 -26.99
CA GLN A 383 -9.31 18.70 -25.62
C GLN A 383 -9.96 17.48 -24.97
N ASP A 384 -10.06 16.32 -25.62
CA ASP A 384 -10.68 15.19 -24.93
C ASP A 384 -9.99 13.85 -25.26
N LYS A 385 -8.99 13.48 -24.48
CA LYS A 385 -8.62 12.12 -24.04
C LYS A 385 -7.20 12.08 -23.51
N THR A 386 -7.04 12.43 -22.23
CA THR A 386 -5.95 11.84 -21.42
C THR A 386 -6.18 10.33 -21.35
N PRO A 387 -5.16 9.49 -21.58
CA PRO A 387 -5.30 8.06 -21.44
C PRO A 387 -5.71 7.72 -20.00
N LYS A 388 -6.85 7.05 -19.86
CA LYS A 388 -7.24 6.43 -18.58
C LYS A 388 -6.28 5.24 -18.34
N HIS A 389 -5.40 5.39 -17.38
CA HIS A 389 -4.61 4.31 -16.76
C HIS A 389 -5.26 3.84 -15.47
#